data_ff40d018f0766376874d019deca02a2f
#
_entry.id   ff40d018f0766376874d019deca02a2f
#
_cell.length_a   1.000
_cell.length_b   1.000
_cell.length_c   1.000
_cell.angle_alpha   90.00
_cell.angle_beta   90.00
_cell.angle_gamma   90.00
#
_symmetry.space_group_name_H-M   'P 1'
#
loop_
_entity.id
_entity.type
_entity.pdbx_description
1 polymer ?
#
loop_
_entity_poly.entity_id
_entity_poly.type
_entity_poly.pdbx_seq_one_letter_code
_entity_poly.pdbx_strand_id
1 'polypeptide(L)'
;SYYFLMSWAMLYLALSYASEVRAAERRAARFAQAAQQAELRSLRYQVNPHFVFNTLNSLSTLVLRNRPEEAESMIMNLSTFYRTSLTGDPLDDVPLADEVQLQQLYLAIEAVRFPDRLKIEIDVPDAVMSCCVPGLILQPLVENAIKYGVARATRPVTIRITAREVDDVLNIVVSDDGDVIPSDQDKGSGIGLANVRDRLDARYGSAARIEWYVPFEGGFVV
;
A
#
# COMPACT_ATOMS: atom_id res chain seq x y z
N SER A 1 42.60 -0.58 -56.96
CA SER A 1 42.39 -1.60 -55.91
C SER A 1 42.26 -1.00 -54.50
N TYR A 2 43.09 -0.07 -54.11
CA TYR A 2 43.10 0.54 -52.76
C TYR A 2 41.83 1.38 -52.45
N TYR A 3 41.38 2.19 -53.37
CA TYR A 3 40.15 3.01 -53.23
C TYR A 3 38.90 2.17 -53.03
N PHE A 4 38.85 1.02 -53.66
CA PHE A 4 37.70 0.11 -53.49
C PHE A 4 37.64 -0.48 -52.08
N LEU A 5 38.78 -0.85 -51.51
CA LEU A 5 38.86 -1.36 -50.14
C LEU A 5 38.49 -0.28 -49.11
N MET A 6 38.94 0.97 -49.31
CA MET A 6 38.60 2.11 -48.46
C MET A 6 37.08 2.42 -48.50
N SER A 7 36.51 2.43 -49.72
CA SER A 7 35.06 2.65 -49.86
C SER A 7 34.25 1.58 -49.17
N TRP A 8 34.67 0.32 -49.27
CA TRP A 8 34.04 -0.82 -48.64
C TRP A 8 34.14 -0.76 -47.10
N ALA A 9 35.32 -0.39 -46.57
CA ALA A 9 35.51 -0.20 -45.16
C ALA A 9 34.68 0.96 -44.60
N MET A 10 34.61 2.08 -45.30
CA MET A 10 33.75 3.20 -44.91
C MET A 10 32.24 2.80 -44.90
N LEU A 11 31.80 2.08 -45.93
CA LEU A 11 30.39 1.61 -45.99
C LEU A 11 30.11 0.63 -44.85
N TYR A 12 31.01 -0.28 -44.55
CA TYR A 12 30.88 -1.24 -43.45
C TYR A 12 30.77 -0.50 -42.09
N LEU A 13 31.68 0.47 -41.83
CA LEU A 13 31.67 1.27 -40.61
C LEU A 13 30.38 2.09 -40.48
N ALA A 14 29.91 2.70 -41.59
CA ALA A 14 28.68 3.46 -41.58
C ALA A 14 27.47 2.57 -41.30
N LEU A 15 27.38 1.38 -41.88
CA LEU A 15 26.31 0.43 -41.60
C LEU A 15 26.39 -0.12 -40.18
N SER A 16 27.58 -0.42 -39.69
CA SER A 16 27.80 -0.89 -38.31
C SER A 16 27.38 0.19 -37.32
N TYR A 17 27.83 1.43 -37.51
CA TYR A 17 27.46 2.55 -36.67
C TYR A 17 25.93 2.82 -36.70
N ALA A 18 25.33 2.79 -37.89
CA ALA A 18 23.86 2.95 -38.01
C ALA A 18 23.08 1.83 -37.32
N SER A 19 23.62 0.60 -37.32
CA SER A 19 22.99 -0.52 -36.60
C SER A 19 23.07 -0.36 -35.07
N GLU A 20 24.22 0.12 -34.56
CA GLU A 20 24.40 0.42 -33.13
C GLU A 20 23.51 1.56 -32.65
N VAL A 21 23.41 2.65 -33.40
CA VAL A 21 22.52 3.76 -33.09
C VAL A 21 21.07 3.29 -33.03
N ARG A 22 20.62 2.55 -34.06
CA ARG A 22 19.25 2.01 -34.07
C ARG A 22 19.00 1.03 -32.90
N ALA A 23 20.00 0.26 -32.52
CA ALA A 23 19.89 -0.65 -31.36
C ALA A 23 19.81 0.12 -30.04
N ALA A 24 20.56 1.22 -29.91
CA ALA A 24 20.49 2.12 -28.75
C ALA A 24 19.14 2.83 -28.67
N GLU A 25 18.64 3.37 -29.78
CA GLU A 25 17.31 4.00 -29.86
C GLU A 25 16.18 3.01 -29.49
N ARG A 26 16.23 1.79 -29.99
CA ARG A 26 15.26 0.74 -29.64
C ARG A 26 15.31 0.37 -28.15
N ARG A 27 16.50 0.34 -27.54
CA ARG A 27 16.63 0.11 -26.09
C ARG A 27 16.05 1.27 -25.30
N ALA A 28 16.39 2.50 -25.65
CA ALA A 28 15.86 3.71 -25.02
C ALA A 28 14.32 3.76 -25.11
N ALA A 29 13.74 3.48 -26.27
CA ALA A 29 12.30 3.42 -26.45
C ALA A 29 11.62 2.33 -25.59
N ARG A 30 12.24 1.15 -25.47
CA ARG A 30 11.74 0.08 -24.59
C ARG A 30 11.79 0.46 -23.11
N PHE A 31 12.89 1.11 -22.68
CA PHE A 31 13.00 1.61 -21.31
C PHE A 31 11.97 2.69 -21.00
N ALA A 32 11.77 3.64 -21.90
CA ALA A 32 10.75 4.68 -21.76
C ALA A 32 9.34 4.09 -21.68
N GLN A 33 9.02 3.12 -22.53
CA GLN A 33 7.74 2.43 -22.52
C GLN A 33 7.54 1.60 -21.24
N ALA A 34 8.58 0.92 -20.76
CA ALA A 34 8.51 0.16 -19.51
C ALA A 34 8.33 1.09 -18.29
N ALA A 35 9.03 2.23 -18.27
CA ALA A 35 8.86 3.25 -17.22
C ALA A 35 7.43 3.81 -17.22
N GLN A 36 6.89 4.19 -18.38
CA GLN A 36 5.52 4.68 -18.50
C GLN A 36 4.48 3.62 -18.08
N GLN A 37 4.70 2.34 -18.45
CA GLN A 37 3.82 1.26 -17.99
C GLN A 37 3.90 1.02 -16.48
N ALA A 38 5.10 1.15 -15.90
CA ALA A 38 5.29 1.04 -14.45
C ALA A 38 4.58 2.19 -13.72
N GLU A 39 4.68 3.42 -14.24
CA GLU A 39 3.99 4.59 -13.71
C GLU A 39 2.46 4.43 -13.78
N LEU A 40 1.92 4.02 -14.93
CA LEU A 40 0.49 3.73 -15.09
C LEU A 40 0.01 2.61 -14.17
N ARG A 41 0.84 1.59 -13.92
CA ARG A 41 0.53 0.54 -12.95
C ARG A 41 0.53 1.11 -11.53
N SER A 42 1.51 1.90 -11.16
CA SER A 42 1.57 2.56 -9.86
C SER A 42 0.32 3.39 -9.58
N LEU A 43 -0.09 4.24 -10.55
CA LEU A 43 -1.31 5.03 -10.46
C LEU A 43 -2.58 4.15 -10.31
N ARG A 44 -2.65 3.01 -11.01
CA ARG A 44 -3.79 2.08 -10.88
C ARG A 44 -3.83 1.37 -9.52
N TYR A 45 -2.68 1.14 -8.88
CA TYR A 45 -2.62 0.51 -7.56
C TYR A 45 -2.92 1.49 -6.42
N GLN A 46 -2.85 2.81 -6.65
CA GLN A 46 -3.26 3.82 -5.67
C GLN A 46 -4.76 3.76 -5.36
N VAL A 47 -5.58 3.25 -6.29
CA VAL A 47 -7.00 2.98 -6.05
C VAL A 47 -7.17 1.46 -5.98
N ASN A 48 -7.37 0.90 -4.79
CA ASN A 48 -7.65 -0.52 -4.62
C ASN A 48 -9.04 -0.85 -5.22
N PRO A 49 -9.12 -1.48 -6.42
CA PRO A 49 -10.41 -1.68 -7.10
C PRO A 49 -11.33 -2.58 -6.31
N HIS A 50 -10.77 -3.56 -5.60
CA HIS A 50 -11.53 -4.49 -4.78
C HIS A 50 -12.18 -3.79 -3.59
N PHE A 51 -11.49 -2.84 -2.95
CA PHE A 51 -12.05 -2.01 -1.90
C PHE A 51 -13.22 -1.16 -2.43
N VAL A 52 -13.07 -0.52 -3.59
CA VAL A 52 -14.14 0.26 -4.23
C VAL A 52 -15.37 -0.60 -4.50
N PHE A 53 -15.21 -1.76 -5.16
CA PHE A 53 -16.35 -2.64 -5.48
C PHE A 53 -17.06 -3.12 -4.21
N ASN A 54 -16.34 -3.49 -3.18
CA ASN A 54 -16.93 -3.92 -1.91
C ASN A 54 -17.68 -2.79 -1.22
N THR A 55 -17.13 -1.58 -1.22
CA THR A 55 -17.76 -0.39 -0.67
C THR A 55 -19.06 -0.06 -1.40
N LEU A 56 -19.07 -0.09 -2.75
CA LEU A 56 -20.29 0.12 -3.55
C LEU A 56 -21.36 -0.94 -3.29
N ASN A 57 -20.97 -2.20 -3.12
CA ASN A 57 -21.90 -3.27 -2.75
C ASN A 57 -22.49 -3.06 -1.35
N SER A 58 -21.69 -2.61 -0.38
CA SER A 58 -22.17 -2.28 0.96
C SER A 58 -23.13 -1.09 0.94
N LEU A 59 -22.82 -0.03 0.18
CA LEU A 59 -23.71 1.11 -0.04
C LEU A 59 -25.05 0.68 -0.64
N SER A 60 -25.03 -0.15 -1.69
CA SER A 60 -26.25 -0.70 -2.27
C SER A 60 -27.08 -1.45 -1.25
N THR A 61 -26.43 -2.24 -0.39
CA THR A 61 -27.11 -2.98 0.68
C THR A 61 -27.74 -2.04 1.71
N LEU A 62 -27.08 -0.96 2.12
CA LEU A 62 -27.63 0.03 3.05
C LEU A 62 -28.85 0.73 2.45
N VAL A 63 -28.81 1.11 1.18
CA VAL A 63 -29.93 1.73 0.47
C VAL A 63 -31.13 0.76 0.41
N LEU A 64 -30.91 -0.50 0.04
CA LEU A 64 -31.96 -1.52 -0.02
C LEU A 64 -32.56 -1.84 1.35
N ARG A 65 -31.78 -1.68 2.42
CA ARG A 65 -32.24 -1.85 3.81
C ARG A 65 -32.86 -0.60 4.42
N ASN A 66 -33.03 0.46 3.63
CA ASN A 66 -33.57 1.75 4.06
C ASN A 66 -32.78 2.38 5.24
N ARG A 67 -31.43 2.38 5.12
CA ARG A 67 -30.50 2.97 6.10
C ARG A 67 -29.73 4.16 5.47
N PRO A 68 -30.42 5.25 5.09
CA PRO A 68 -29.83 6.34 4.30
C PRO A 68 -28.74 7.11 5.05
N GLU A 69 -28.86 7.31 6.36
CA GLU A 69 -27.88 8.05 7.18
C GLU A 69 -26.53 7.32 7.21
N GLU A 70 -26.54 5.98 7.27
CA GLU A 70 -25.31 5.19 7.23
C GLU A 70 -24.72 5.15 5.83
N ALA A 71 -25.55 5.12 4.80
CA ALA A 71 -25.08 5.22 3.42
C ALA A 71 -24.42 6.59 3.15
N GLU A 72 -25.01 7.68 3.64
CA GLU A 72 -24.44 9.03 3.55
C GLU A 72 -23.08 9.10 4.28
N SER A 73 -23.04 8.64 5.53
CA SER A 73 -21.79 8.59 6.31
C SER A 73 -20.68 7.80 5.60
N MET A 74 -21.04 6.64 5.03
CA MET A 74 -20.10 5.81 4.27
C MET A 74 -19.57 6.52 3.01
N ILE A 75 -20.42 7.25 2.28
CA ILE A 75 -20.02 8.05 1.11
C ILE A 75 -19.08 9.16 1.53
N MET A 76 -19.37 9.86 2.62
CA MET A 76 -18.51 10.93 3.14
C MET A 76 -17.14 10.42 3.57
N ASN A 77 -17.10 9.29 4.29
CA ASN A 77 -15.86 8.64 4.70
C ASN A 77 -15.04 8.21 3.47
N LEU A 78 -15.68 7.59 2.46
CA LEU A 78 -15.02 7.17 1.22
C LEU A 78 -14.44 8.37 0.45
N SER A 79 -15.23 9.44 0.32
CA SER A 79 -14.79 10.66 -0.36
C SER A 79 -13.59 11.29 0.34
N THR A 80 -13.63 11.37 1.69
CA THR A 80 -12.55 11.94 2.49
C THR A 80 -11.32 11.04 2.43
N PHE A 81 -11.47 9.71 2.57
CA PHE A 81 -10.38 8.74 2.44
C PHE A 81 -9.64 8.89 1.11
N TYR A 82 -10.35 8.89 -0.02
CA TYR A 82 -9.70 9.04 -1.32
C TYR A 82 -9.10 10.43 -1.53
N ARG A 83 -9.75 11.48 -1.07
CA ARG A 83 -9.19 12.83 -1.16
C ARG A 83 -7.85 12.89 -0.42
N THR A 84 -7.79 12.40 0.82
CA THR A 84 -6.57 12.42 1.63
C THR A 84 -5.49 11.52 1.05
N SER A 85 -5.85 10.30 0.61
CA SER A 85 -4.88 9.33 0.09
C SER A 85 -4.32 9.67 -1.29
N LEU A 86 -5.02 10.50 -2.10
CA LEU A 86 -4.62 10.84 -3.47
C LEU A 86 -3.99 12.23 -3.59
N THR A 87 -4.11 13.11 -2.59
CA THR A 87 -3.58 14.48 -2.67
C THR A 87 -2.17 14.63 -2.09
N GLY A 88 -1.70 13.70 -1.25
CA GLY A 88 -0.34 13.73 -0.71
C GLY A 88 0.67 13.11 -1.68
N ASP A 89 1.93 13.61 -1.65
CA ASP A 89 3.03 12.86 -2.24
C ASP A 89 3.36 11.66 -1.34
N PRO A 90 3.27 10.43 -1.85
CA PRO A 90 3.61 9.25 -1.06
C PRO A 90 5.06 9.24 -0.53
N LEU A 91 5.93 10.08 -1.07
CA LEU A 91 7.31 10.22 -0.63
C LEU A 91 7.49 11.22 0.52
N ASP A 92 6.48 12.03 0.81
CA ASP A 92 6.54 12.98 1.92
C ASP A 92 6.27 12.30 3.27
N ASP A 93 6.87 12.85 4.32
CA ASP A 93 6.54 12.49 5.68
C ASP A 93 5.31 13.29 6.13
N VAL A 94 4.42 12.61 6.84
CA VAL A 94 3.20 13.20 7.40
C VAL A 94 3.16 12.98 8.92
N PRO A 95 2.44 13.81 9.68
CA PRO A 95 2.19 13.54 11.08
C PRO A 95 1.51 12.18 11.28
N LEU A 96 1.88 11.45 12.33
CA LEU A 96 1.23 10.18 12.68
C LEU A 96 -0.29 10.36 12.87
N ALA A 97 -0.71 11.53 13.34
CA ALA A 97 -2.13 11.89 13.46
C ALA A 97 -2.88 11.73 12.13
N ASP A 98 -2.28 12.16 11.01
CA ASP A 98 -2.90 12.07 9.67
C ASP A 98 -3.00 10.62 9.19
N GLU A 99 -1.96 9.81 9.43
CA GLU A 99 -1.98 8.37 9.15
C GLU A 99 -3.07 7.65 9.97
N VAL A 100 -3.14 7.93 11.27
CA VAL A 100 -4.17 7.34 12.16
C VAL A 100 -5.57 7.75 11.72
N GLN A 101 -5.78 9.03 11.39
CA GLN A 101 -7.07 9.50 10.88
C GLN A 101 -7.46 8.82 9.58
N LEU A 102 -6.51 8.62 8.67
CA LEU A 102 -6.75 7.89 7.42
C LEU A 102 -7.19 6.43 7.69
N GLN A 103 -6.53 5.77 8.65
CA GLN A 103 -6.90 4.41 9.04
C GLN A 103 -8.28 4.36 9.71
N GLN A 104 -8.64 5.36 10.51
CA GLN A 104 -9.99 5.46 11.08
C GLN A 104 -11.07 5.54 10.00
N LEU A 105 -10.85 6.33 8.95
CA LEU A 105 -11.78 6.43 7.81
C LEU A 105 -11.90 5.09 7.08
N TYR A 106 -10.77 4.45 6.79
CA TYR A 106 -10.74 3.14 6.13
C TYR A 106 -11.47 2.07 6.94
N LEU A 107 -11.15 1.96 8.23
CA LEU A 107 -11.76 0.99 9.14
C LEU A 107 -13.26 1.26 9.36
N ALA A 108 -13.70 2.52 9.40
CA ALA A 108 -15.12 2.88 9.47
C ALA A 108 -15.90 2.38 8.24
N ILE A 109 -15.31 2.44 7.04
CA ILE A 109 -15.91 1.90 5.82
C ILE A 109 -15.99 0.36 5.89
N GLU A 110 -14.90 -0.30 6.31
CA GLU A 110 -14.85 -1.76 6.43
C GLU A 110 -15.79 -2.29 7.55
N ALA A 111 -16.02 -1.52 8.61
CA ALA A 111 -16.94 -1.88 9.68
C ALA A 111 -18.40 -2.03 9.18
N VAL A 112 -18.80 -1.25 8.17
CA VAL A 112 -20.12 -1.42 7.51
C VAL A 112 -20.20 -2.76 6.79
N ARG A 113 -19.08 -3.23 6.23
CA ARG A 113 -18.99 -4.52 5.54
C ARG A 113 -18.94 -5.70 6.50
N PHE A 114 -18.32 -5.51 7.67
CA PHE A 114 -18.14 -6.54 8.69
C PHE A 114 -18.74 -6.14 10.05
N PRO A 115 -20.06 -5.83 10.13
CA PRO A 115 -20.66 -5.18 11.30
C PRO A 115 -20.48 -5.96 12.59
N ASP A 116 -20.53 -7.31 12.53
CA ASP A 116 -20.45 -8.17 13.70
C ASP A 116 -19.07 -8.84 13.87
N ARG A 117 -18.14 -8.57 12.95
CA ARG A 117 -16.83 -9.24 12.90
C ARG A 117 -15.65 -8.32 13.08
N LEU A 118 -15.79 -7.03 12.84
CA LEU A 118 -14.69 -6.07 12.99
C LEU A 118 -14.88 -5.28 14.29
N LYS A 119 -13.90 -5.38 15.19
CA LYS A 119 -13.70 -4.47 16.31
C LYS A 119 -12.44 -3.65 16.07
N ILE A 120 -12.46 -2.39 16.49
CA ILE A 120 -11.37 -1.45 16.24
C ILE A 120 -10.92 -0.87 17.57
N GLU A 121 -9.63 -0.96 17.84
CA GLU A 121 -8.98 -0.36 19.00
C GLU A 121 -7.79 0.48 18.53
N ILE A 122 -7.82 1.77 18.82
CA ILE A 122 -6.74 2.70 18.49
C ILE A 122 -6.28 3.35 19.78
N ASP A 123 -5.03 3.06 20.14
CA ASP A 123 -4.40 3.57 21.36
C ASP A 123 -3.08 4.25 20.98
N VAL A 124 -3.19 5.51 20.57
CA VAL A 124 -2.07 6.37 20.17
C VAL A 124 -2.13 7.65 21.02
N PRO A 125 -1.20 7.85 21.96
CA PRO A 125 -1.15 9.02 22.82
C PRO A 125 -0.88 10.30 22.03
N ASP A 126 -1.44 11.43 22.49
CA ASP A 126 -1.24 12.74 21.89
C ASP A 126 0.24 13.13 21.77
N ALA A 127 1.08 12.65 22.68
CA ALA A 127 2.51 12.93 22.70
C ALA A 127 3.24 12.46 21.42
N VAL A 128 2.77 11.42 20.76
CA VAL A 128 3.39 10.85 19.54
C VAL A 128 2.65 11.23 18.26
N MET A 129 1.50 11.87 18.35
CA MET A 129 0.68 12.23 17.17
C MET A 129 1.38 13.19 16.21
N SER A 130 2.29 14.03 16.71
CA SER A 130 3.09 14.97 15.89
C SER A 130 4.36 14.34 15.29
N CYS A 131 4.71 13.10 15.66
CA CYS A 131 5.84 12.40 15.06
C CYS A 131 5.61 12.19 13.56
N CYS A 132 6.64 12.44 12.75
CA CYS A 132 6.55 12.29 11.31
C CYS A 132 6.84 10.83 10.89
N VAL A 133 6.01 10.32 10.00
CA VAL A 133 6.13 8.98 9.40
C VAL A 133 5.90 9.08 7.89
N PRO A 134 6.40 8.14 7.08
CA PRO A 134 6.11 8.14 5.66
C PRO A 134 4.60 8.00 5.42
N GLY A 135 4.04 8.86 4.56
CA GLY A 135 2.60 8.82 4.26
C GLY A 135 2.16 7.46 3.73
N LEU A 136 0.96 7.00 4.06
CA LEU A 136 0.39 5.69 3.71
C LEU A 136 1.22 4.48 4.21
N ILE A 137 2.01 4.63 5.28
CA ILE A 137 2.82 3.54 5.83
C ILE A 137 1.96 2.50 6.57
N LEU A 138 0.87 2.95 7.23
CA LEU A 138 -0.03 2.07 7.97
C LEU A 138 -1.04 1.36 7.06
N GLN A 139 -1.36 1.93 5.91
CA GLN A 139 -2.39 1.40 5.02
C GLN A 139 -2.19 -0.07 4.64
N PRO A 140 -1.00 -0.53 4.16
CA PRO A 140 -0.79 -1.94 3.82
C PRO A 140 -0.92 -2.88 5.02
N LEU A 141 -0.61 -2.40 6.24
CA LEU A 141 -0.68 -3.20 7.46
C LEU A 141 -2.14 -3.44 7.86
N VAL A 142 -2.94 -2.37 7.84
CA VAL A 142 -4.36 -2.43 8.17
C VAL A 142 -5.15 -3.20 7.10
N GLU A 143 -4.82 -3.02 5.80
CA GLU A 143 -5.40 -3.83 4.73
C GLU A 143 -5.12 -5.32 4.90
N ASN A 144 -3.92 -5.68 5.32
CA ASN A 144 -3.56 -7.08 5.61
C ASN A 144 -4.40 -7.63 6.78
N ALA A 145 -4.56 -6.88 7.87
CA ALA A 145 -5.38 -7.27 9.01
C ALA A 145 -6.86 -7.48 8.62
N ILE A 146 -7.42 -6.61 7.79
CA ILE A 146 -8.78 -6.81 7.22
C ILE A 146 -8.83 -8.05 6.34
N LYS A 147 -7.90 -8.20 5.40
CA LYS A 147 -7.92 -9.26 4.39
C LYS A 147 -7.70 -10.65 4.97
N TYR A 148 -6.78 -10.77 5.89
CA TYR A 148 -6.36 -12.07 6.43
C TYR A 148 -6.96 -12.36 7.80
N GLY A 149 -7.09 -11.36 8.67
CA GLY A 149 -7.71 -11.49 9.98
C GLY A 149 -9.26 -11.50 9.88
N VAL A 150 -9.86 -10.38 9.48
CA VAL A 150 -11.31 -10.18 9.58
C VAL A 150 -12.09 -10.90 8.48
N ALA A 151 -11.68 -10.81 7.21
CA ALA A 151 -12.48 -11.32 6.10
C ALA A 151 -12.62 -12.86 6.12
N ARG A 152 -11.64 -13.56 6.69
CA ARG A 152 -11.60 -15.03 6.79
C ARG A 152 -12.17 -15.57 8.09
N ALA A 153 -12.25 -14.74 9.13
CA ALA A 153 -12.74 -15.16 10.44
C ALA A 153 -14.26 -15.42 10.45
N THR A 154 -14.68 -16.36 11.28
CA THR A 154 -16.09 -16.64 11.57
C THR A 154 -16.55 -16.03 12.89
N ARG A 155 -15.64 -15.45 13.68
CA ARG A 155 -15.86 -14.76 14.96
C ARG A 155 -15.48 -13.29 14.86
N PRO A 156 -15.84 -12.46 15.84
CA PRO A 156 -15.33 -11.10 15.93
C PRO A 156 -13.80 -11.08 16.02
N VAL A 157 -13.17 -10.18 15.25
CA VAL A 157 -11.74 -9.94 15.23
C VAL A 157 -11.48 -8.49 15.57
N THR A 158 -10.54 -8.28 16.48
CA THR A 158 -10.10 -6.94 16.89
C THR A 158 -8.86 -6.55 16.11
N ILE A 159 -8.93 -5.45 15.37
CA ILE A 159 -7.74 -4.80 14.82
C ILE A 159 -7.32 -3.73 15.82
N ARG A 160 -6.07 -3.81 16.25
CA ARG A 160 -5.49 -2.84 17.19
C ARG A 160 -4.34 -2.09 16.53
N ILE A 161 -4.36 -0.76 16.65
CA ILE A 161 -3.29 0.15 16.27
C ILE A 161 -2.78 0.83 17.53
N THR A 162 -1.51 0.64 17.85
CA THR A 162 -0.88 1.29 18.99
C THR A 162 0.39 2.00 18.56
N ALA A 163 0.72 3.11 19.23
CA ALA A 163 2.01 3.76 19.06
C ALA A 163 2.56 4.20 20.41
N ARG A 164 3.87 4.07 20.59
CA ARG A 164 4.60 4.47 21.78
C ARG A 164 5.99 4.96 21.40
N GLU A 165 6.50 5.92 22.12
CA GLU A 165 7.90 6.31 22.06
C GLU A 165 8.66 5.59 23.17
N VAL A 166 9.71 4.88 22.82
CA VAL A 166 10.57 4.15 23.75
C VAL A 166 12.02 4.38 23.33
N ASP A 167 12.84 4.90 24.22
CA ASP A 167 14.26 5.20 23.96
C ASP A 167 14.49 6.07 22.71
N ASP A 168 13.72 7.13 22.55
CA ASP A 168 13.72 8.05 21.40
C ASP A 168 13.35 7.38 20.06
N VAL A 169 12.74 6.19 20.10
CA VAL A 169 12.25 5.47 18.92
C VAL A 169 10.72 5.38 18.95
N LEU A 170 10.09 5.80 17.86
CA LEU A 170 8.66 5.63 17.66
C LEU A 170 8.36 4.17 17.28
N ASN A 171 7.68 3.46 18.16
CA ASN A 171 7.19 2.11 17.91
C ASN A 171 5.70 2.17 17.54
N ILE A 172 5.35 1.70 16.35
CA ILE A 172 3.97 1.58 15.90
C ILE A 172 3.67 0.09 15.70
N VAL A 173 2.55 -0.37 16.24
CA VAL A 173 2.14 -1.76 16.14
C VAL A 173 0.73 -1.82 15.56
N VAL A 174 0.56 -2.61 14.51
CA VAL A 174 -0.73 -3.01 13.97
C VAL A 174 -0.89 -4.51 14.20
N SER A 175 -1.97 -4.89 14.85
CA SER A 175 -2.24 -6.30 15.16
C SER A 175 -3.69 -6.65 14.94
N ASP A 176 -3.93 -7.92 14.62
CA ASP A 176 -5.26 -8.54 14.66
C ASP A 176 -5.22 -9.82 15.50
N ASP A 177 -6.36 -10.23 16.02
CA ASP A 177 -6.54 -11.48 16.77
C ASP A 177 -7.30 -12.54 15.94
N GLY A 178 -7.16 -12.49 14.60
CA GLY A 178 -7.78 -13.46 13.69
C GLY A 178 -7.28 -14.88 13.87
N ASP A 179 -8.00 -15.84 13.26
CA ASP A 179 -7.67 -17.28 13.39
C ASP A 179 -6.63 -17.76 12.36
N VAL A 180 -6.23 -16.90 11.45
CA VAL A 180 -5.48 -17.30 10.24
C VAL A 180 -3.98 -17.28 10.49
N ILE A 181 -3.39 -18.46 10.50
CA ILE A 181 -1.96 -18.62 10.26
C ILE A 181 -1.75 -18.43 8.75
N PRO A 182 -0.93 -17.48 8.30
CA PRO A 182 -0.61 -17.35 6.89
C PRO A 182 -0.06 -18.67 6.35
N SER A 183 -0.77 -19.32 5.43
CA SER A 183 -0.26 -20.53 4.77
C SER A 183 0.77 -20.11 3.72
N ASP A 184 1.78 -20.97 3.45
CA ASP A 184 2.80 -20.76 2.40
C ASP A 184 2.21 -20.51 0.99
N GLN A 185 0.93 -20.78 0.80
CA GLN A 185 0.21 -20.54 -0.45
C GLN A 185 -0.24 -19.09 -0.62
N ASP A 186 -0.28 -18.27 0.44
CA ASP A 186 -0.67 -16.85 0.40
C ASP A 186 0.53 -15.93 0.12
N LYS A 187 1.32 -16.25 -0.92
CA LYS A 187 2.47 -15.43 -1.38
C LYS A 187 2.12 -13.98 -1.75
N GLY A 188 0.84 -13.59 -1.70
CA GLY A 188 0.40 -12.21 -1.89
C GLY A 188 0.66 -11.28 -0.70
N SER A 189 0.80 -11.79 0.53
CA SER A 189 1.02 -10.96 1.74
C SER A 189 2.46 -10.41 1.85
N GLY A 190 3.41 -11.08 1.18
CA GLY A 190 4.81 -10.64 1.18
C GLY A 190 5.06 -9.31 0.46
N ILE A 191 4.25 -8.94 -0.53
CA ILE A 191 4.46 -7.73 -1.34
C ILE A 191 4.19 -6.46 -0.51
N GLY A 192 3.12 -6.43 0.29
CA GLY A 192 2.77 -5.26 1.09
C GLY A 192 3.82 -4.96 2.16
N LEU A 193 4.23 -5.98 2.92
CA LEU A 193 5.26 -5.83 3.96
C LEU A 193 6.66 -5.59 3.36
N ALA A 194 6.97 -6.19 2.22
CA ALA A 194 8.21 -5.91 1.50
C ALA A 194 8.27 -4.44 1.06
N ASN A 195 7.19 -3.91 0.50
CA ASN A 195 7.12 -2.50 0.09
C ASN A 195 7.28 -1.55 1.29
N VAL A 196 6.68 -1.87 2.45
CA VAL A 196 6.87 -1.09 3.68
C VAL A 196 8.34 -1.14 4.11
N ARG A 197 8.98 -2.32 4.11
CA ARG A 197 10.39 -2.48 4.44
C ARG A 197 11.28 -1.67 3.50
N ASP A 198 11.13 -1.87 2.20
CA ASP A 198 11.95 -1.19 1.18
C ASP A 198 11.84 0.33 1.31
N ARG A 199 10.65 0.82 1.67
CA ARG A 199 10.40 2.24 1.87
C ARG A 199 11.05 2.77 3.15
N LEU A 200 10.96 2.04 4.26
CA LEU A 200 11.65 2.40 5.50
C LEU A 200 13.16 2.37 5.31
N ASP A 201 13.70 1.35 4.63
CA ASP A 201 15.12 1.23 4.34
C ASP A 201 15.61 2.37 3.44
N ALA A 202 14.85 2.74 2.41
CA ALA A 202 15.19 3.83 1.51
C ALA A 202 15.18 5.20 2.21
N ARG A 203 14.28 5.41 3.20
CA ARG A 203 14.10 6.69 3.87
C ARG A 203 15.00 6.87 5.09
N TYR A 204 15.14 5.84 5.92
CA TYR A 204 15.77 5.90 7.23
C TYR A 204 16.97 4.96 7.36
N GLY A 205 17.24 4.10 6.38
CA GLY A 205 18.30 3.11 6.43
C GLY A 205 18.20 2.24 7.69
N SER A 206 19.30 2.13 8.43
CA SER A 206 19.35 1.33 9.66
C SER A 206 18.64 1.95 10.87
N ALA A 207 18.12 3.18 10.75
CA ALA A 207 17.40 3.87 11.84
C ALA A 207 15.95 3.41 11.98
N ALA A 208 15.39 2.73 10.98
CA ALA A 208 14.05 2.15 11.03
C ALA A 208 14.09 0.66 10.68
N ARG A 209 13.11 -0.07 11.18
CA ARG A 209 12.93 -1.49 10.87
C ARG A 209 11.45 -1.86 10.94
N ILE A 210 11.11 -2.94 10.27
CA ILE A 210 9.80 -3.58 10.38
C ILE A 210 10.00 -5.05 10.79
N GLU A 211 9.22 -5.47 11.77
CA GLU A 211 9.22 -6.83 12.28
C GLU A 211 7.79 -7.35 12.31
N TRP A 212 7.58 -8.65 12.13
CA TRP A 212 6.27 -9.27 12.25
C TRP A 212 6.37 -10.69 12.78
N TYR A 213 5.33 -11.10 13.44
CA TYR A 213 5.24 -12.45 13.99
C TYR A 213 3.78 -12.88 14.14
N VAL A 214 3.58 -14.17 14.29
CA VAL A 214 2.30 -14.80 14.61
C VAL A 214 2.32 -15.17 16.09
N PRO A 215 1.47 -14.57 16.94
CA PRO A 215 1.34 -14.95 18.32
C PRO A 215 0.88 -16.40 18.49
N PHE A 216 1.21 -17.03 19.63
CA PHE A 216 0.78 -18.40 19.94
C PHE A 216 -0.76 -18.54 20.01
N GLU A 217 -1.44 -17.48 20.42
CA GLU A 217 -2.90 -17.41 20.55
C GLU A 217 -3.63 -17.15 19.21
N GLY A 218 -2.88 -17.01 18.12
CA GLY A 218 -3.39 -16.65 16.79
C GLY A 218 -3.25 -15.17 16.49
N GLY A 219 -3.68 -14.76 15.29
CA GLY A 219 -3.57 -13.39 14.81
C GLY A 219 -2.23 -13.08 14.16
N PHE A 220 -2.01 -11.81 13.88
CA PHE A 220 -0.80 -11.30 13.24
C PHE A 220 -0.39 -9.96 13.85
N VAL A 221 0.89 -9.78 14.06
CA VAL A 221 1.46 -8.55 14.64
C VAL A 221 2.57 -8.06 13.74
N VAL A 222 2.51 -6.77 13.39
CA VAL A 222 3.55 -6.05 12.64
C VAL A 222 3.99 -4.86 13.46
#